data_ffa6ab199d70329507a693f93d506975
#
_entry.id   ffa6ab199d70329507a693f93d506975
#
_cell.length_a   1.000
_cell.length_b   1.000
_cell.length_c   1.000
_cell.angle_alpha   90.00
_cell.angle_beta   90.00
_cell.angle_gamma   90.00
#
_symmetry.space_group_name_H-M   'P 1'
#
loop_
_entity.id
_entity.type
_entity.pdbx_description
1 polymer ?
#
loop_
_entity_poly.entity_id
_entity_poly.type
_entity_poly.pdbx_seq_one_letter_code
_entity_poly.pdbx_strand_id
1 'polypeptide(L)'
;MRSIKYILVNESYSQDTVLAIRNSRVSDFRHSHIISAAGLSRPELISVLLLARKQWPSAKILGVSELGLEVRDGRIVSSGRLCPSDAMNQIRRTLSELP
;
A
#
# COMPACT_ATOMS: atom_id res chain seq x y z
N MET A 1 1.56 -16.19 13.93
CA MET A 1 2.14 -15.57 12.72
C MET A 1 1.07 -14.82 11.96
N ARG A 2 1.28 -13.52 11.76
CA ARG A 2 0.32 -12.73 10.98
C ARG A 2 0.53 -12.96 9.50
N SER A 3 -0.53 -13.34 8.80
CA SER A 3 -0.54 -13.41 7.36
C SER A 3 -0.75 -12.00 6.79
N ILE A 4 0.23 -11.48 6.07
CA ILE A 4 0.13 -10.18 5.40
C ILE A 4 -0.37 -10.42 3.98
N LYS A 5 -1.53 -9.81 3.65
CA LYS A 5 -2.15 -9.93 2.33
C LYS A 5 -1.73 -8.82 1.37
N TYR A 6 -1.44 -7.64 1.92
CA TYR A 6 -1.13 -6.46 1.12
C TYR A 6 0.08 -5.73 1.66
N ILE A 7 0.90 -5.24 0.76
CA ILE A 7 1.95 -4.27 1.05
C ILE A 7 1.45 -2.95 0.49
N LEU A 8 1.08 -2.02 1.38
CA LEU A 8 0.50 -0.74 0.99
C LEU A 8 1.56 0.34 0.99
N VAL A 9 1.72 1.01 -0.13
CA VAL A 9 2.66 2.13 -0.26
C VAL A 9 1.89 3.43 -0.03
N ASN A 10 2.25 4.13 1.05
CA ASN A 10 1.65 5.41 1.38
C ASN A 10 2.45 6.52 0.68
N GLU A 11 1.96 6.94 -0.49
CA GLU A 11 2.67 7.89 -1.36
C GLU A 11 2.57 9.33 -0.86
N SER A 12 1.41 9.74 -0.38
CA SER A 12 1.17 11.14 -0.05
C SER A 12 0.08 11.37 1.00
N TYR A 13 -0.38 10.32 1.69
CA TYR A 13 -1.43 10.45 2.69
C TYR A 13 -0.85 10.79 4.07
N SER A 14 -1.66 11.48 4.87
CA SER A 14 -1.28 11.85 6.23
C SER A 14 -1.19 10.63 7.16
N GLN A 15 -0.56 10.83 8.32
CA GLN A 15 -0.53 9.82 9.38
C GLN A 15 -1.94 9.42 9.83
N ASP A 16 -2.87 10.37 9.83
CA ASP A 16 -4.26 10.11 10.21
C ASP A 16 -4.91 9.11 9.26
N THR A 17 -4.61 9.21 7.96
CA THR A 17 -5.10 8.25 6.97
C THR A 17 -4.55 6.85 7.24
N VAL A 18 -3.26 6.75 7.58
CA VAL A 18 -2.63 5.46 7.92
C VAL A 18 -3.29 4.84 9.14
N LEU A 19 -3.51 5.64 10.19
CA LEU A 19 -4.17 5.16 11.40
C LEU A 19 -5.60 4.71 11.11
N ALA A 20 -6.32 5.46 10.28
CA ALA A 20 -7.69 5.11 9.91
C ALA A 20 -7.74 3.80 9.13
N ILE A 21 -6.79 3.55 8.25
CA ILE A 21 -6.69 2.26 7.54
C ILE A 21 -6.46 1.12 8.51
N ARG A 22 -5.52 1.30 9.45
CA ARG A 22 -5.21 0.27 10.46
C ARG A 22 -6.39 -0.04 11.36
N ASN A 23 -7.19 0.98 11.68
CA ASN A 23 -8.36 0.85 12.54
C ASN A 23 -9.64 0.54 11.77
N SER A 24 -9.55 0.47 10.44
CA SER A 24 -10.69 0.18 9.59
C SER A 24 -11.22 -1.23 9.85
N ARG A 25 -12.55 -1.37 9.81
CA ARG A 25 -13.20 -2.68 9.86
C ARG A 25 -13.25 -3.37 8.50
N VAL A 26 -12.72 -2.73 7.48
CA VAL A 26 -12.56 -3.40 6.18
C VAL A 26 -11.49 -4.47 6.36
N SER A 27 -11.92 -5.72 6.34
CA SER A 27 -11.16 -6.88 6.81
C SER A 27 -9.79 -7.03 6.17
N ASP A 28 -9.67 -6.71 4.90
CA ASP A 28 -8.43 -6.96 4.17
C ASP A 28 -7.31 -5.98 4.55
N PHE A 29 -7.65 -4.78 4.98
CA PHE A 29 -6.65 -3.77 5.33
C PHE A 29 -5.99 -4.00 6.68
N ARG A 30 -6.59 -4.85 7.53
CA ARG A 30 -5.98 -5.22 8.81
C ARG A 30 -4.75 -6.09 8.65
N HIS A 31 -4.65 -6.79 7.52
CA HIS A 31 -3.55 -7.68 7.21
C HIS A 31 -2.61 -7.05 6.19
N SER A 32 -2.30 -5.77 6.40
CA SER A 32 -1.46 -5.00 5.51
C SER A 32 -0.21 -4.52 6.22
N HIS A 33 0.89 -4.51 5.48
CA HIS A 33 2.11 -3.83 5.91
C HIS A 33 2.18 -2.50 5.16
N ILE A 34 2.26 -1.40 5.90
CA ILE A 34 2.23 -0.06 5.30
C ILE A 34 3.64 0.50 5.26
N ILE A 35 4.06 0.92 4.09
CA ILE A 35 5.36 1.53 3.85
C ILE A 35 5.14 3.01 3.52
N SER A 36 5.77 3.90 4.30
CA SER A 36 5.75 5.32 4.00
C SER A 36 6.76 5.64 2.91
N ALA A 37 6.27 6.17 1.79
CA ALA A 37 7.11 6.57 0.68
C ALA A 37 7.57 8.02 0.79
N ALA A 38 7.07 8.77 1.77
CA ALA A 38 7.44 10.17 1.96
C ALA A 38 8.94 10.28 2.23
N GLY A 39 9.63 11.11 1.42
CA GLY A 39 11.05 11.31 1.57
C GLY A 39 11.94 10.22 1.01
N LEU A 40 11.38 9.16 0.46
CA LEU A 40 12.17 8.12 -0.20
C LEU A 40 12.34 8.42 -1.68
N SER A 41 13.55 8.22 -2.18
CA SER A 41 13.79 8.21 -3.62
C SER A 41 13.20 6.94 -4.24
N ARG A 42 13.04 6.93 -5.56
CA ARG A 42 12.53 5.74 -6.25
C ARG A 42 13.39 4.50 -6.00
N PRO A 43 14.74 4.55 -6.10
CA PRO A 43 15.57 3.39 -5.77
C PRO A 43 15.42 2.91 -4.33
N GLU A 44 15.32 3.84 -3.38
CA GLU A 44 15.11 3.48 -1.97
C GLU A 44 13.76 2.78 -1.77
N LEU A 45 12.70 3.29 -2.39
CA LEU A 45 11.39 2.67 -2.30
C LEU A 45 11.38 1.26 -2.88
N ILE A 46 12.02 1.08 -4.04
CA ILE A 46 12.15 -0.24 -4.66
C ILE A 46 12.89 -1.20 -3.75
N SER A 47 13.98 -0.75 -3.10
CA SER A 47 14.75 -1.58 -2.16
C SER A 47 13.90 -2.02 -0.98
N VAL A 48 13.11 -1.11 -0.41
CA VAL A 48 12.22 -1.43 0.71
C VAL A 48 11.13 -2.42 0.26
N LEU A 49 10.58 -2.23 -0.92
CA LEU A 49 9.55 -3.14 -1.45
C LEU A 49 10.09 -4.53 -1.74
N LEU A 50 11.34 -4.62 -2.22
CA LEU A 50 11.97 -5.92 -2.44
C LEU A 50 12.15 -6.69 -1.14
N LEU A 51 12.56 -6.01 -0.07
CA LEU A 51 12.68 -6.62 1.25
C LEU A 51 11.31 -7.09 1.76
N ALA A 52 10.28 -6.27 1.60
CA ALA A 52 8.93 -6.62 2.01
C ALA A 52 8.39 -7.81 1.22
N ARG A 53 8.63 -7.83 -0.09
CA ARG A 53 8.23 -8.96 -0.96
C ARG A 53 8.94 -10.24 -0.57
N LYS A 54 10.20 -10.15 -0.17
CA LYS A 54 10.96 -11.31 0.29
C LYS A 54 10.37 -11.89 1.57
N GLN A 55 9.91 -11.03 2.46
CA GLN A 55 9.30 -11.44 3.72
C GLN A 55 7.86 -11.96 3.52
N TRP A 56 7.11 -11.36 2.60
CA TRP A 56 5.72 -11.73 2.31
C TRP A 56 5.52 -11.95 0.81
N PRO A 57 5.99 -13.07 0.27
CA PRO A 57 6.00 -13.28 -1.18
C PRO A 57 4.61 -13.36 -1.83
N SER A 58 3.58 -13.67 -1.04
CA SER A 58 2.21 -13.76 -1.55
C SER A 58 1.43 -12.46 -1.43
N ALA A 59 1.99 -11.44 -0.78
CA ALA A 59 1.31 -10.17 -0.60
C ALA A 59 1.27 -9.36 -1.90
N LYS A 60 0.13 -8.72 -2.14
CA LYS A 60 -0.01 -7.81 -3.28
C LYS A 60 0.51 -6.43 -2.92
N ILE A 61 1.26 -5.82 -3.82
CA ILE A 61 1.76 -4.45 -3.65
C ILE A 61 0.77 -3.49 -4.26
N LEU A 62 0.24 -2.59 -3.43
CA LEU A 62 -0.73 -1.58 -3.86
C LEU A 62 -0.36 -0.22 -3.30
N GLY A 63 -0.59 0.82 -4.09
CA GLY A 63 -0.52 2.18 -3.56
C GLY A 63 -1.80 2.51 -2.79
N VAL A 64 -1.67 3.26 -1.70
CA VAL A 64 -2.85 3.70 -0.94
C VAL A 64 -3.79 4.52 -1.83
N SER A 65 -3.22 5.30 -2.77
CA SER A 65 -4.00 6.07 -3.74
C SER A 65 -4.87 5.19 -4.66
N GLU A 66 -4.51 3.92 -4.82
CA GLU A 66 -5.24 2.98 -5.68
C GLU A 66 -6.48 2.39 -5.00
N LEU A 67 -6.60 2.53 -3.68
CA LEU A 67 -7.63 1.83 -2.92
C LEU A 67 -9.03 2.45 -3.05
N GLY A 68 -9.15 3.62 -3.68
CA GLY A 68 -10.44 4.28 -3.83
C GLY A 68 -11.09 4.61 -2.50
N LEU A 69 -10.28 5.06 -1.53
CA LEU A 69 -10.79 5.39 -0.20
C LEU A 69 -11.44 6.77 -0.20
N GLU A 70 -12.64 6.84 0.37
CA GLU A 70 -13.36 8.09 0.58
C GLU A 70 -13.54 8.32 2.08
N VAL A 71 -13.48 9.59 2.49
CA VAL A 71 -13.78 9.98 3.85
C VAL A 71 -15.22 10.51 3.89
N ARG A 72 -16.08 9.81 4.62
CA ARG A 72 -17.47 10.23 4.85
C ARG A 72 -17.72 10.26 6.35
N ASP A 73 -18.20 11.39 6.84
CA ASP A 73 -18.54 11.57 8.27
C ASP A 73 -17.39 11.17 9.20
N GLY A 74 -16.15 11.55 8.82
CA GLY A 74 -14.96 11.23 9.60
C GLY A 74 -14.53 9.77 9.55
N ARG A 75 -15.15 8.97 8.71
CA ARG A 75 -14.79 7.56 8.54
C ARG A 75 -14.28 7.29 7.14
N ILE A 76 -13.33 6.38 7.05
CA ILE A 76 -12.86 5.91 5.74
C ILE A 76 -13.79 4.82 5.25
N VAL A 77 -14.33 5.06 4.05
CA VAL A 77 -15.20 4.11 3.35
C VAL A 77 -14.47 3.70 2.08
N SER A 78 -14.32 2.40 1.87
CA SER A 78 -13.76 1.89 0.62
C SER A 78 -14.87 1.87 -0.44
N SER A 79 -14.58 2.45 -1.61
CA SER A 79 -15.49 2.38 -2.76
C SER A 79 -15.48 0.99 -3.42
N GLY A 80 -14.58 0.11 -3.03
CA GLY A 80 -14.40 -1.20 -3.64
C GLY A 80 -13.76 -1.16 -5.02
N ARG A 81 -13.40 0.03 -5.52
CA ARG A 81 -12.77 0.19 -6.82
C ARG A 81 -11.31 0.53 -6.64
N LEU A 82 -10.46 -0.25 -7.29
CA LEU A 82 -9.05 0.07 -7.40
C LEU A 82 -8.88 1.10 -8.51
N CYS A 83 -8.24 2.23 -8.18
CA CYS A 83 -7.95 3.27 -9.14
C CYS A 83 -6.54 3.05 -9.69
N PRO A 84 -6.36 2.94 -11.01
CA PRO A 84 -5.02 2.78 -11.57
C PRO A 84 -4.11 3.93 -11.18
N SER A 85 -2.87 3.61 -10.84
CA SER A 85 -1.83 4.59 -10.55
C SER A 85 -0.65 4.30 -11.48
N ASP A 86 -0.28 5.25 -12.33
CA ASP A 86 0.84 5.09 -13.25
C ASP A 86 2.16 4.89 -12.50
N ALA A 87 2.34 5.62 -11.39
CA ALA A 87 3.54 5.48 -10.58
C ALA A 87 3.66 4.06 -10.01
N MET A 88 2.56 3.53 -9.47
CA MET A 88 2.57 2.18 -8.93
C MET A 88 2.72 1.11 -10.01
N ASN A 89 2.15 1.34 -11.19
CA ASN A 89 2.34 0.43 -12.32
C ASN A 89 3.80 0.36 -12.75
N GLN A 90 4.48 1.50 -12.79
CA GLN A 90 5.92 1.55 -13.09
C GLN A 90 6.74 0.82 -12.03
N ILE A 91 6.41 1.00 -10.77
CA ILE A 91 7.10 0.32 -9.67
C ILE A 91 6.90 -1.19 -9.78
N ARG A 92 5.66 -1.65 -9.99
CA ARG A 92 5.37 -3.08 -10.15
C ARG A 92 6.10 -3.69 -11.34
N ARG A 93 6.15 -2.97 -12.46
CA ARG A 93 6.89 -3.40 -13.64
C ARG A 93 8.39 -3.53 -13.34
N THR A 94 8.96 -2.54 -12.66
CA THR A 94 10.37 -2.58 -12.27
C THR A 94 10.65 -3.78 -11.36
N LEU A 95 9.78 -4.04 -10.38
CA LEU A 95 9.94 -5.16 -9.48
C LEU A 95 9.86 -6.51 -10.22
N SER A 96 9.00 -6.62 -11.22
CA SER A 96 8.87 -7.86 -11.99
C SER A 96 10.08 -8.12 -12.90
N GLU A 97 10.82 -7.10 -13.28
CA GLU A 97 12.03 -7.21 -14.09
C GLU A 97 13.28 -7.53 -13.27
N LEU A 98 13.19 -7.39 -11.96
CA LEU A 98 14.32 -7.69 -11.07
C LEU A 98 14.34 -9.19 -10.72
N PRO A 99 15.54 -9.75 -10.53
CA PRO A 99 15.68 -11.17 -10.13
C PRO A 99 15.14 -11.47 -8.75
#